data_923a50929136e23948d8a70d34c09d52
#
_entry.id   923a50929136e23948d8a70d34c09d52
#
_cell.length_a   1.000
_cell.length_b   1.000
_cell.length_c   1.000
_cell.angle_alpha   90.00
_cell.angle_beta   90.00
_cell.angle_gamma   90.00
#
_symmetry.space_group_name_H-M   'P 1'
#
loop_
_entity.id
_entity.type
_entity.pdbx_description
1 polymer ?
#
loop_
_entity_poly.entity_id
_entity_poly.type
_entity_poly.pdbx_seq_one_letter_code
_entity_poly.pdbx_strand_id
1 'polypeptide(L)'
;MDRIHEVKTPAEIIPKMMEKDAFSNWLGLEVLSIEKGSCSISCNIKDIMLNGFSIAHGGIAYSIADTTLAFAANSYGYQSFSIETSISHLHKVQPKDILKATSSEIHRGKKT
;
A
#
# COMPACT_ATOMS: atom_id res chain seq x y z
N MET A 1 9.63 11.55 -14.03
CA MET A 1 9.70 11.19 -12.61
C MET A 1 11.08 11.48 -12.05
N ASP A 2 11.12 12.12 -10.92
CA ASP A 2 12.37 12.46 -10.27
C ASP A 2 12.80 11.38 -9.30
N ARG A 3 14.11 11.28 -9.09
CA ARG A 3 14.65 10.37 -8.09
C ARG A 3 14.23 10.85 -6.69
N ILE A 4 13.78 9.94 -5.85
CA ILE A 4 13.31 10.29 -4.51
C ILE A 4 14.46 10.84 -3.66
N HIS A 5 15.59 10.18 -3.66
CA HIS A 5 16.82 10.58 -2.97
C HIS A 5 18.03 9.86 -3.57
N GLU A 6 19.16 9.98 -2.87
CA GLU A 6 20.36 9.18 -3.15
C GLU A 6 20.19 7.71 -2.73
N VAL A 7 19.09 7.40 -2.04
CA VAL A 7 18.77 6.05 -1.56
C VAL A 7 18.53 5.12 -2.72
N LYS A 8 19.13 3.92 -2.69
CA LYS A 8 19.15 3.00 -3.83
C LYS A 8 18.28 1.76 -3.66
N THR A 9 18.02 1.33 -2.45
CA THR A 9 17.34 0.05 -2.21
C THR A 9 15.91 0.25 -1.72
N PRO A 10 14.99 -0.67 -2.06
CA PRO A 10 13.63 -0.61 -1.52
C PRO A 10 13.60 -0.59 0.01
N ALA A 11 14.51 -1.34 0.66
CA ALA A 11 14.59 -1.37 2.12
C ALA A 11 14.94 -0.01 2.73
N GLU A 12 15.57 0.86 1.98
CA GLU A 12 15.88 2.23 2.42
C GLU A 12 14.76 3.20 2.06
N ILE A 13 14.10 2.99 0.93
CA ILE A 13 13.06 3.89 0.41
C ILE A 13 11.79 3.82 1.23
N ILE A 14 11.31 2.62 1.54
CA ILE A 14 10.01 2.43 2.19
C ILE A 14 9.96 3.04 3.60
N PRO A 15 10.96 2.86 4.48
CA PRO A 15 10.93 3.54 5.77
C PRO A 15 10.85 5.06 5.65
N LYS A 16 11.48 5.64 4.65
CA LYS A 16 11.39 7.09 4.42
C LYS A 16 10.00 7.52 3.96
N MET A 17 9.36 6.73 3.12
CA MET A 17 7.98 6.99 2.72
C MET A 17 7.04 6.91 3.92
N MET A 18 7.21 5.87 4.76
CA MET A 18 6.39 5.68 5.95
C MET A 18 6.59 6.79 6.99
N GLU A 19 7.75 7.39 7.05
CA GLU A 19 8.09 8.43 8.02
C GLU A 19 7.07 9.58 8.03
N LYS A 20 6.58 9.95 6.86
CA LYS A 20 5.63 11.06 6.70
C LYS A 20 4.23 10.62 6.29
N ASP A 21 4.00 9.33 6.15
CA ASP A 21 2.72 8.79 5.74
C ASP A 21 1.81 8.58 6.95
N ALA A 22 1.20 9.67 7.41
CA ALA A 22 0.36 9.67 8.59
C ALA A 22 -0.79 8.65 8.49
N PHE A 23 -1.41 8.53 7.33
CA PHE A 23 -2.54 7.65 7.13
C PHE A 23 -2.16 6.18 7.23
N SER A 24 -1.07 5.79 6.56
CA SER A 24 -0.60 4.40 6.62
C SER A 24 -0.13 4.03 8.04
N ASN A 25 0.46 4.98 8.76
CA ASN A 25 0.79 4.79 10.16
C ASN A 25 -0.47 4.60 11.01
N TRP A 26 -1.51 5.38 10.74
CA TRP A 26 -2.80 5.24 11.42
C TRP A 26 -3.43 3.87 11.15
N LEU A 27 -3.36 3.38 9.93
CA LEU A 27 -3.84 2.04 9.57
C LEU A 27 -3.08 0.95 10.32
N GLY A 28 -1.85 1.20 10.71
CA GLY A 28 -1.01 0.22 11.38
C GLY A 28 -0.48 -0.83 10.43
N LEU A 29 -0.08 -0.41 9.23
CA LEU A 29 0.44 -1.33 8.22
C LEU A 29 1.76 -1.94 8.64
N GLU A 30 1.95 -3.21 8.30
CA GLU A 30 3.21 -3.90 8.47
C GLU A 30 3.70 -4.36 7.09
N VAL A 31 4.89 -3.92 6.71
CA VAL A 31 5.50 -4.33 5.44
C VAL A 31 6.12 -5.71 5.63
N LEU A 32 5.56 -6.70 4.94
CA LEU A 32 6.03 -8.08 5.03
C LEU A 32 7.21 -8.35 4.12
N SER A 33 7.18 -7.77 2.92
CA SER A 33 8.28 -7.92 1.96
C SER A 33 8.28 -6.74 1.00
N ILE A 34 9.45 -6.37 0.55
CA ILE A 34 9.64 -5.31 -0.44
C ILE A 34 10.84 -5.64 -1.32
N GLU A 35 10.62 -5.58 -2.62
CA GLU A 35 11.65 -5.71 -3.63
C GLU A 35 11.31 -4.72 -4.75
N LYS A 36 12.19 -4.54 -5.71
CA LYS A 36 11.89 -3.67 -6.85
C LYS A 36 10.65 -4.16 -7.58
N GLY A 37 9.61 -3.32 -7.59
CA GLY A 37 8.35 -3.62 -8.28
C GLY A 37 7.43 -4.58 -7.54
N SER A 38 7.75 -4.99 -6.30
CA SER A 38 6.97 -5.97 -5.56
C SER A 38 6.88 -5.60 -4.08
N CYS A 39 5.68 -5.69 -3.53
CA CYS A 39 5.43 -5.36 -2.13
C CYS A 39 4.31 -6.22 -1.57
N SER A 40 4.47 -6.65 -0.32
CA SER A 40 3.41 -7.31 0.45
C SER A 40 3.27 -6.60 1.79
N ILE A 41 2.05 -6.30 2.16
CA ILE A 41 1.71 -5.58 3.39
C ILE A 41 0.59 -6.32 4.11
N SER A 42 0.62 -6.30 5.44
CA SER A 42 -0.50 -6.77 6.25
C SER A 42 -1.08 -5.62 7.08
N CYS A 43 -2.35 -5.75 7.42
CA CYS A 43 -3.04 -4.78 8.25
C CYS A 43 -4.11 -5.50 9.09
N ASN A 44 -4.09 -5.28 10.38
CA ASN A 44 -5.12 -5.78 11.29
C ASN A 44 -6.32 -4.86 11.24
N ILE A 45 -7.51 -5.41 11.06
CA ILE A 45 -8.74 -4.63 11.04
C ILE A 45 -9.17 -4.29 12.47
N LYS A 46 -9.21 -3.01 12.77
CA LYS A 46 -9.57 -2.48 14.08
C LYS A 46 -11.02 -2.00 14.07
N ASP A 47 -11.61 -1.91 15.25
CA ASP A 47 -13.01 -1.50 15.39
C ASP A 47 -13.29 -0.11 14.79
N ILE A 48 -12.32 0.80 14.84
CA ILE A 48 -12.47 2.14 14.27
C ILE A 48 -12.51 2.15 12.74
N MET A 49 -12.28 1.01 12.12
CA MET A 49 -12.32 0.85 10.65
C MET A 49 -13.65 0.32 10.14
N LEU A 50 -14.58 0.03 11.06
CA LEU A 50 -15.86 -0.59 10.70
C LEU A 50 -16.87 0.45 10.22
N ASN A 51 -17.75 0.01 9.31
CA ASN A 51 -18.88 0.82 8.86
C ASN A 51 -20.12 0.54 9.73
N GLY A 52 -21.26 1.12 9.37
CA GLY A 52 -22.50 0.96 10.11
C GLY A 52 -23.05 -0.47 10.15
N PHE A 53 -22.50 -1.38 9.35
CA PHE A 53 -22.90 -2.79 9.34
C PHE A 53 -21.91 -3.68 10.10
N SER A 54 -20.99 -3.08 10.84
CA SER A 54 -19.98 -3.79 11.65
C SER A 54 -19.02 -4.65 10.81
N ILE A 55 -18.75 -4.23 9.59
CA ILE A 55 -17.71 -4.81 8.73
C ILE A 55 -16.76 -3.69 8.33
N ALA A 56 -15.53 -4.04 7.90
CA ALA A 56 -14.56 -3.04 7.52
C ALA A 56 -15.12 -2.17 6.39
N HIS A 57 -14.93 -0.86 6.52
CA HIS A 57 -15.30 0.08 5.46
C HIS A 57 -14.52 -0.25 4.19
N GLY A 58 -15.19 -0.19 3.02
CA GLY A 58 -14.54 -0.47 1.74
C GLY A 58 -13.31 0.39 1.47
N GLY A 59 -13.31 1.62 1.98
CA GLY A 59 -12.16 2.52 1.87
C GLY A 59 -10.91 2.00 2.57
N ILE A 60 -11.05 1.16 3.58
CA ILE A 60 -9.91 0.58 4.29
C ILE A 60 -9.14 -0.38 3.37
N ALA A 61 -9.85 -1.33 2.76
CA ALA A 61 -9.22 -2.26 1.82
C ALA A 61 -8.59 -1.52 0.65
N TYR A 62 -9.27 -0.51 0.13
CA TYR A 62 -8.76 0.31 -0.95
C TYR A 62 -7.47 1.03 -0.55
N SER A 63 -7.45 1.62 0.64
CA SER A 63 -6.28 2.35 1.14
C SER A 63 -5.06 1.44 1.34
N ILE A 64 -5.28 0.24 1.86
CA ILE A 64 -4.21 -0.74 2.04
C ILE A 64 -3.63 -1.13 0.67
N ALA A 65 -4.49 -1.39 -0.30
CA ALA A 65 -4.08 -1.70 -1.66
C ALA A 65 -3.33 -0.54 -2.31
N ASP A 66 -3.80 0.69 -2.09
CA ASP A 66 -3.16 1.89 -2.63
C ASP A 66 -1.76 2.10 -2.08
N THR A 67 -1.56 1.92 -0.78
CA THR A 67 -0.22 2.02 -0.18
C THR A 67 0.70 0.93 -0.70
N THR A 68 0.20 -0.30 -0.86
CA THR A 68 0.97 -1.41 -1.41
C THR A 68 1.44 -1.09 -2.83
N LEU A 69 0.54 -0.57 -3.66
CA LEU A 69 0.84 -0.12 -5.01
C LEU A 69 1.88 1.00 -5.00
N ALA A 70 1.72 1.98 -4.13
CA ALA A 70 2.63 3.12 -4.04
C ALA A 70 4.05 2.67 -3.66
N PHE A 71 4.17 1.77 -2.70
CA PHE A 71 5.47 1.26 -2.28
C PHE A 71 6.15 0.48 -3.42
N ALA A 72 5.40 -0.38 -4.10
CA ALA A 72 5.94 -1.13 -5.24
C ALA A 72 6.40 -0.20 -6.36
N ALA A 73 5.59 0.80 -6.70
CA ALA A 73 5.90 1.73 -7.78
C ALA A 73 7.13 2.59 -7.46
N ASN A 74 7.27 3.01 -6.20
CA ASN A 74 8.39 3.86 -5.78
C ASN A 74 9.66 3.07 -5.44
N SER A 75 9.57 1.74 -5.40
CA SER A 75 10.70 0.87 -5.03
C SER A 75 11.89 0.96 -5.98
N TYR A 76 11.67 1.47 -7.18
CA TYR A 76 12.74 1.65 -8.17
C TYR A 76 13.59 2.89 -7.91
N GLY A 77 13.22 3.73 -6.95
CA GLY A 77 13.99 4.93 -6.59
C GLY A 77 13.55 6.20 -7.32
N TYR A 78 12.42 6.16 -8.01
CA TYR A 78 11.83 7.31 -8.67
C TYR A 78 10.48 7.60 -8.05
N GLN A 79 10.22 8.88 -7.79
CA GLN A 79 8.95 9.31 -7.24
C GLN A 79 7.83 9.02 -8.25
N SER A 80 6.82 8.27 -7.82
CA SER A 80 5.72 7.82 -8.67
C SER A 80 4.39 8.02 -7.98
N PHE A 81 3.40 8.46 -8.74
CA PHE A 81 2.04 8.67 -8.25
C PHE A 81 1.06 7.92 -9.14
N SER A 82 -0.04 7.44 -8.55
CA SER A 82 -1.09 6.79 -9.33
C SER A 82 -1.81 7.81 -10.22
N ILE A 83 -2.20 7.37 -11.39
CA ILE A 83 -2.97 8.17 -12.33
C ILE A 83 -4.44 7.75 -12.27
N GLU A 84 -4.66 6.45 -12.27
CA GLU A 84 -5.99 5.88 -12.29
C GLU A 84 -5.98 4.58 -11.49
N THR A 85 -7.00 4.38 -10.67
CA THR A 85 -7.15 3.15 -9.88
C THR A 85 -8.59 2.69 -9.92
N SER A 86 -8.80 1.38 -9.79
CA SER A 86 -10.13 0.80 -9.65
C SER A 86 -10.05 -0.38 -8.70
N ILE A 87 -11.18 -0.75 -8.10
CA ILE A 87 -11.23 -1.85 -7.16
C ILE A 87 -12.53 -2.63 -7.31
N SER A 88 -12.44 -3.93 -7.09
CA SER A 88 -13.61 -4.80 -6.97
C SER A 88 -13.59 -5.45 -5.59
N HIS A 89 -14.67 -5.25 -4.83
CA HIS A 89 -14.81 -5.85 -3.50
C HIS A 89 -15.55 -7.17 -3.65
N LEU A 90 -14.86 -8.28 -3.44
CA LEU A 90 -15.42 -9.62 -3.65
C LEU A 90 -15.97 -10.25 -2.37
N HIS A 91 -15.42 -9.86 -1.22
CA HIS A 91 -15.80 -10.41 0.08
C HIS A 91 -15.84 -9.32 1.14
N LYS A 92 -16.72 -9.49 2.14
CA LYS A 92 -16.71 -8.61 3.31
C LYS A 92 -15.45 -8.86 4.13
N VAL A 93 -14.93 -7.81 4.73
CA VAL A 93 -13.82 -7.91 5.68
C VAL A 93 -14.41 -7.74 7.08
N GLN A 94 -14.22 -8.72 7.92
CA GLN A 94 -14.80 -8.79 9.25
C GLN A 94 -13.91 -8.11 10.29
N PRO A 95 -14.49 -7.72 11.44
CA PRO A 95 -13.68 -7.26 12.57
C PRO A 95 -12.64 -8.31 12.93
N LYS A 96 -11.44 -7.85 13.30
CA LYS A 96 -10.30 -8.70 13.69
C LYS A 96 -9.66 -9.50 12.56
N ASP A 97 -10.16 -9.37 11.33
CA ASP A 97 -9.47 -9.97 10.19
C ASP A 97 -8.10 -9.33 10.01
N ILE A 98 -7.20 -10.08 9.41
CA ILE A 98 -5.90 -9.57 8.98
C ILE A 98 -5.91 -9.55 7.47
N LEU A 99 -5.86 -8.34 6.89
CA LEU A 99 -5.77 -8.20 5.46
C LEU A 99 -4.32 -8.25 5.00
N LYS A 100 -4.10 -8.95 3.92
CA LYS A 100 -2.80 -8.97 3.26
C LYS A 100 -2.96 -8.46 1.83
N ALA A 101 -2.18 -7.45 1.48
CA ALA A 101 -2.14 -6.92 0.12
C ALA A 101 -0.80 -7.28 -0.51
N THR A 102 -0.85 -7.74 -1.75
CA THR A 102 0.35 -8.10 -2.50
C THR A 102 0.26 -7.46 -3.88
N SER A 103 1.32 -6.78 -4.29
CA SER A 103 1.38 -6.18 -5.61
C SER A 103 1.84 -7.18 -6.66
N SER A 104 1.36 -6.98 -7.89
CA SER A 104 1.80 -7.75 -9.04
C SER A 104 1.93 -6.78 -10.22
N GLU A 105 3.16 -6.56 -10.66
CA GLU A 105 3.44 -5.65 -11.76
C GLU A 105 3.05 -6.32 -13.09
N ILE A 106 2.24 -5.63 -13.88
CA ILE A 106 1.79 -6.16 -15.18
C ILE A 106 2.60 -5.55 -16.31
N HIS A 107 2.93 -4.25 -16.19
CA HIS A 107 3.66 -3.54 -17.21
C HIS A 107 4.49 -2.44 -16.58
N ARG A 108 5.68 -2.25 -17.10
CA ARG A 108 6.57 -1.18 -16.68
C ARG A 108 7.20 -0.53 -17.89
N GLY A 109 6.84 0.73 -18.13
CA GLY A 109 7.42 1.53 -19.20
C GLY A 109 8.35 2.60 -18.66
N LYS A 110 8.81 3.50 -19.52
CA LYS A 110 9.67 4.61 -19.10
C LYS A 110 8.92 5.72 -18.38
N LYS A 111 7.63 5.89 -18.69
CA LYS A 111 6.78 6.93 -18.12
C LYS A 111 5.60 6.39 -17.34
N THR A 112 5.15 5.21 -17.68
CA THR A 112 4.01 4.57 -17.00
C THR A 112 4.25 3.09 -16.77
#